data_1c501a35d149a519583ec0ed49d967d8
#
_entry.id   1c501a35d149a519583ec0ed49d967d8
#
_cell.length_a   1.000
_cell.length_b   1.000
_cell.length_c   1.000
_cell.angle_alpha   90.00
_cell.angle_beta   90.00
_cell.angle_gamma   90.00
#
_symmetry.space_group_name_H-M   'P 1'
#
loop_
_entity.id
_entity.type
_entity.pdbx_description
1 polymer ?
#
loop_
_entity_poly.entity_id
_entity_poly.type
_entity_poly.pdbx_seq_one_letter_code
_entity_poly.pdbx_strand_id
1 'polypeptide(L)'
;MSAGARWTRRRWLQAGAAAVSGAATGSPWAATASSSLAAAWQGRDGGASVGVLHLQGRQLRVQHSIAVPTRAHGLLQEPGGTLLAVARRPGDWLMRWDRNGRVLALAWIEPNRAYNGHVIADASGDTLYTSETDLDSGAGLVGVRDARTLDKRAEWPTHGRDPHMLLWDEHAPPFTRLVVANGGIEIRPETGRMKLGLDRMDSSLVRLDAAQGELQGRWQVDDARLSLRHLAWHGHGADAVLGIAMQAEHGEATLRTAAPVLARFDGRTLQTMPSPALAGYGGDITADDEGFVIGCPRAQGLARWHADGQWQGLMPLQEACAVALDASRALWAGGRSEARRSSTKISDAKKDDRSHVGLPIGLQLDNHWLVLRDVVAKEG
;
A
#
# COMPACT_ATOMS: atom_id res chain seq x y z
N MET A 1 -26.26 11.13 -19.66
CA MET A 1 -24.84 11.45 -19.44
C MET A 1 -24.78 12.49 -18.33
N SER A 2 -24.63 12.05 -17.10
CA SER A 2 -24.58 12.94 -15.92
C SER A 2 -23.11 13.24 -15.65
N ALA A 3 -22.72 14.52 -15.80
CA ALA A 3 -21.39 15.01 -15.49
C ALA A 3 -21.20 14.93 -13.97
N GLY A 4 -20.42 13.98 -13.51
CA GLY A 4 -19.99 13.88 -12.11
C GLY A 4 -19.26 15.18 -11.73
N ALA A 5 -19.77 15.86 -10.72
CA ALA A 5 -19.18 17.09 -10.19
C ALA A 5 -17.74 16.82 -9.72
N ARG A 6 -16.75 17.29 -10.47
CA ARG A 6 -15.35 17.28 -10.03
C ARG A 6 -15.21 18.24 -8.86
N TRP A 7 -14.82 17.72 -7.70
CA TRP A 7 -14.49 18.52 -6.55
C TRP A 7 -13.22 19.34 -6.86
N THR A 8 -13.36 20.68 -6.87
CA THR A 8 -12.20 21.56 -7.04
C THR A 8 -11.61 21.89 -5.67
N ARG A 9 -10.29 22.20 -5.61
CA ARG A 9 -9.57 22.67 -4.41
C ARG A 9 -10.38 23.69 -3.60
N ARG A 10 -11.10 24.57 -4.27
CA ARG A 10 -11.89 25.66 -3.67
C ARG A 10 -13.18 25.17 -2.98
N ARG A 11 -13.83 24.13 -3.49
CA ARG A 11 -15.06 23.58 -2.89
C ARG A 11 -14.81 22.74 -1.65
N TRP A 12 -13.64 22.05 -1.60
CA TRP A 12 -13.28 21.24 -0.46
C TRP A 12 -12.94 22.09 0.78
N LEU A 13 -12.30 23.26 0.59
CA LEU A 13 -12.01 24.23 1.65
C LEU A 13 -13.28 24.88 2.22
N GLN A 14 -14.40 24.85 1.48
CA GLN A 14 -15.69 25.41 1.90
C GLN A 14 -16.63 24.38 2.54
N ALA A 15 -16.40 23.08 2.34
CA ALA A 15 -17.15 22.01 2.98
C ALA A 15 -16.47 21.67 4.30
N GLY A 16 -16.81 22.34 5.36
CA GLY A 16 -16.36 21.97 6.71
C GLY A 16 -16.66 20.50 6.97
N ALA A 17 -15.65 19.77 7.43
CA ALA A 17 -15.72 18.35 7.73
C ALA A 17 -16.89 18.06 8.70
N ALA A 18 -17.98 17.50 8.22
CA ALA A 18 -19.04 16.98 9.06
C ALA A 18 -18.58 15.62 9.61
N ALA A 19 -17.98 15.64 10.79
CA ALA A 19 -17.71 14.44 11.56
C ALA A 19 -19.04 13.93 12.15
N VAL A 20 -19.50 12.78 11.71
CA VAL A 20 -20.62 12.08 12.37
C VAL A 20 -20.05 11.36 13.59
N SER A 21 -20.13 12.00 14.76
CA SER A 21 -19.75 11.41 16.05
C SER A 21 -20.92 10.59 16.57
N GLY A 22 -20.83 9.27 16.46
CA GLY A 22 -21.69 8.36 17.21
C GLY A 22 -21.19 8.22 18.65
N ALA A 23 -21.92 8.76 19.63
CA ALA A 23 -21.60 8.57 21.03
C ALA A 23 -21.88 7.12 21.46
N ALA A 24 -20.84 6.35 21.73
CA ALA A 24 -20.94 5.04 22.36
C ALA A 24 -20.61 5.18 23.85
N THR A 25 -21.61 4.94 24.70
CA THR A 25 -21.44 4.79 26.15
C THR A 25 -20.82 3.42 26.42
N GLY A 26 -19.54 3.39 26.79
CA GLY A 26 -18.79 2.16 27.00
C GLY A 26 -18.78 1.73 28.47
N SER A 27 -19.16 0.48 28.73
CA SER A 27 -18.79 -0.27 29.94
C SER A 27 -17.32 -0.74 29.86
N PRO A 28 -16.59 -0.82 31.00
CA PRO A 28 -15.21 -1.28 30.99
C PRO A 28 -15.17 -2.81 30.91
N TRP A 29 -15.01 -3.31 29.67
CA TRP A 29 -14.68 -4.71 29.44
C TRP A 29 -13.18 -4.86 29.26
N ALA A 30 -12.65 -5.96 29.86
CA ALA A 30 -11.24 -6.31 29.76
C ALA A 30 -10.74 -6.23 28.32
N ALA A 31 -9.62 -5.54 28.14
CA ALA A 31 -8.99 -5.31 26.84
C ALA A 31 -8.47 -6.64 26.24
N THR A 32 -9.32 -7.34 25.49
CA THR A 32 -8.83 -8.19 24.41
C THR A 32 -8.28 -7.23 23.36
N ALA A 33 -7.03 -7.47 22.93
CA ALA A 33 -6.37 -6.63 21.92
C ALA A 33 -7.31 -6.34 20.76
N SER A 34 -7.84 -5.13 20.72
CA SER A 34 -8.85 -4.73 19.75
C SER A 34 -8.15 -4.38 18.45
N SER A 35 -8.29 -5.23 17.42
CA SER A 35 -7.71 -4.97 16.13
C SER A 35 -8.49 -3.88 15.41
N SER A 36 -7.81 -2.77 15.09
CA SER A 36 -8.34 -1.70 14.26
C SER A 36 -7.55 -1.61 12.96
N LEU A 37 -8.25 -1.33 11.87
CA LEU A 37 -7.69 -1.14 10.54
C LEU A 37 -7.89 0.30 10.09
N ALA A 38 -6.84 0.97 9.65
CA ALA A 38 -7.00 2.09 8.74
C ALA A 38 -7.21 1.54 7.33
N ALA A 39 -8.19 2.08 6.62
CA ALA A 39 -8.53 1.66 5.27
C ALA A 39 -9.07 2.84 4.45
N ALA A 40 -9.03 2.68 3.14
CA ALA A 40 -9.79 3.50 2.20
C ALA A 40 -10.96 2.68 1.64
N TRP A 41 -12.03 3.36 1.24
CA TRP A 41 -13.22 2.72 0.65
C TRP A 41 -14.01 3.65 -0.26
N GLN A 42 -14.87 3.07 -1.07
CA GLN A 42 -15.93 3.76 -1.76
C GLN A 42 -17.29 3.46 -1.12
N GLY A 43 -18.08 4.49 -0.90
CA GLY A 43 -19.46 4.38 -0.48
C GLY A 43 -20.40 4.02 -1.64
N ARG A 44 -21.69 3.80 -1.31
CA ARG A 44 -22.73 3.48 -2.31
C ARG A 44 -22.96 4.62 -3.32
N ASP A 45 -22.71 5.85 -2.92
CA ASP A 45 -22.76 7.06 -3.74
C ASP A 45 -21.53 7.22 -4.66
N GLY A 46 -20.56 6.31 -4.57
CA GLY A 46 -19.29 6.37 -5.30
C GLY A 46 -18.27 7.35 -4.67
N GLY A 47 -18.61 8.00 -3.56
CA GLY A 47 -17.71 8.87 -2.82
C GLY A 47 -16.53 8.10 -2.23
N ALA A 48 -15.33 8.69 -2.29
CA ALA A 48 -14.13 8.12 -1.69
C ALA A 48 -13.97 8.59 -0.25
N SER A 49 -13.58 7.69 0.62
CA SER A 49 -13.33 7.97 2.04
C SER A 49 -12.09 7.21 2.53
N VAL A 50 -11.51 7.73 3.61
CA VAL A 50 -10.54 7.02 4.46
C VAL A 50 -11.04 7.04 5.90
N GLY A 51 -10.54 6.15 6.73
CA GLY A 51 -10.91 6.15 8.14
C GLY A 51 -10.41 4.92 8.87
N VAL A 52 -11.01 4.66 10.02
CA VAL A 52 -10.69 3.52 10.87
C VAL A 52 -11.89 2.59 10.99
N LEU A 53 -11.64 1.31 10.80
CA LEU A 53 -12.55 0.21 11.06
C LEU A 53 -12.10 -0.51 12.31
N HIS A 54 -13.04 -0.85 13.19
CA HIS A 54 -12.78 -1.59 14.42
C HIS A 54 -13.45 -2.96 14.38
N LEU A 55 -12.72 -4.01 14.78
CA LEU A 55 -13.25 -5.36 14.87
C LEU A 55 -14.07 -5.55 16.14
N GLN A 56 -15.36 -5.80 15.99
CA GLN A 56 -16.28 -6.17 17.07
C GLN A 56 -16.78 -7.61 16.86
N GLY A 57 -16.29 -8.54 17.65
CA GLY A 57 -16.51 -9.96 17.39
C GLY A 57 -15.93 -10.39 16.04
N ARG A 58 -16.80 -10.69 15.07
CA ARG A 58 -16.41 -11.05 13.68
C ARG A 58 -16.89 -10.02 12.65
N GLN A 59 -17.17 -8.81 13.07
CA GLN A 59 -17.69 -7.75 12.20
C GLN A 59 -16.81 -6.51 12.29
N LEU A 60 -16.33 -6.00 11.16
CA LEU A 60 -15.73 -4.69 11.07
C LEU A 60 -16.82 -3.61 11.11
N ARG A 61 -16.62 -2.62 11.97
CA ARG A 61 -17.49 -1.45 12.13
C ARG A 61 -16.70 -0.19 11.83
N VAL A 62 -17.32 0.74 11.13
CA VAL A 62 -16.73 2.06 10.90
C VAL A 62 -16.67 2.81 12.23
N GLN A 63 -15.47 3.13 12.70
CA GLN A 63 -15.26 3.98 13.86
C GLN A 63 -15.42 5.45 13.46
N HIS A 64 -14.77 5.86 12.38
CA HIS A 64 -14.96 7.14 11.73
C HIS A 64 -14.65 7.07 10.24
N SER A 65 -15.20 8.00 9.48
CA SER A 65 -15.04 8.12 8.03
C SER A 65 -14.78 9.57 7.66
N ILE A 66 -13.80 9.81 6.81
CA ILE A 66 -13.40 11.12 6.31
C ILE A 66 -13.50 11.09 4.80
N ALA A 67 -14.34 11.95 4.23
CA ALA A 67 -14.43 12.08 2.78
C ALA A 67 -13.11 12.63 2.23
N VAL A 68 -12.66 12.11 1.08
CA VAL A 68 -11.43 12.55 0.42
C VAL A 68 -11.70 12.90 -1.04
N PRO A 69 -10.86 13.78 -1.66
CA PRO A 69 -11.13 14.29 -3.01
C PRO A 69 -11.20 13.21 -4.09
N THR A 70 -10.33 12.20 -3.99
CA THR A 70 -10.23 11.04 -4.88
C THR A 70 -9.86 9.81 -4.05
N ARG A 71 -9.85 8.61 -4.67
CA ARG A 71 -9.45 7.38 -3.96
C ARG A 71 -8.04 7.51 -3.38
N ALA A 72 -7.87 7.13 -2.12
CA ALA A 72 -6.57 6.93 -1.52
C ALA A 72 -5.91 5.62 -2.02
N HIS A 73 -4.63 5.45 -1.74
CA HIS A 73 -3.88 4.23 -2.01
C HIS A 73 -3.10 3.79 -0.78
N GLY A 74 -1.91 4.32 -0.54
CA GLY A 74 -1.09 3.99 0.62
C GLY A 74 -1.60 4.68 1.89
N LEU A 75 -1.41 3.99 2.99
CA LEU A 75 -1.73 4.42 4.34
C LEU A 75 -0.49 4.24 5.22
N LEU A 76 -0.25 5.16 6.13
CA LEU A 76 0.85 5.10 7.09
C LEU A 76 0.36 5.50 8.48
N GLN A 77 0.73 4.74 9.50
CA GLN A 77 0.67 5.18 10.90
C GLN A 77 2.02 5.77 11.28
N GLU A 78 2.02 7.04 11.63
CA GLU A 78 3.22 7.75 12.07
C GLU A 78 3.61 7.34 13.50
N PRO A 79 4.89 7.53 13.91
CA PRO A 79 5.34 7.18 15.25
C PRO A 79 4.51 7.81 16.38
N GLY A 80 3.98 9.03 16.16
CA GLY A 80 3.07 9.72 17.09
C GLY A 80 1.63 9.23 17.09
N GLY A 81 1.30 8.22 16.27
CA GLY A 81 -0.03 7.60 16.20
C GLY A 81 -1.03 8.29 15.29
N THR A 82 -0.68 9.40 14.66
CA THR A 82 -1.44 10.01 13.57
C THR A 82 -1.37 9.12 12.32
N LEU A 83 -2.28 9.34 11.40
CA LEU A 83 -2.45 8.53 10.20
C LEU A 83 -2.28 9.41 8.96
N LEU A 84 -1.63 8.89 7.94
CA LEU A 84 -1.49 9.50 6.63
C LEU A 84 -2.18 8.66 5.56
N ALA A 85 -2.79 9.33 4.58
CA ALA A 85 -3.27 8.73 3.34
C ALA A 85 -2.74 9.52 2.15
N VAL A 86 -2.30 8.79 1.13
CA VAL A 86 -1.83 9.36 -0.14
C VAL A 86 -2.84 9.03 -1.23
N ALA A 87 -3.14 10.02 -2.09
CA ALA A 87 -3.99 9.84 -3.25
C ALA A 87 -3.45 8.75 -4.19
N ARG A 88 -4.36 7.97 -4.76
CA ARG A 88 -4.02 6.96 -5.77
C ARG A 88 -3.51 7.62 -7.05
N ARG A 89 -2.47 7.06 -7.63
CA ARG A 89 -1.82 7.56 -8.85
C ARG A 89 -2.76 7.70 -10.08
N PRO A 90 -2.59 8.73 -10.88
CA PRO A 90 -1.82 9.93 -10.61
C PRO A 90 -2.51 10.76 -9.53
N GLY A 91 -1.88 10.87 -8.36
CA GLY A 91 -2.47 11.47 -7.17
C GLY A 91 -2.07 12.93 -6.99
N ASP A 92 -2.92 13.72 -6.33
CA ASP A 92 -2.68 15.15 -6.13
C ASP A 92 -2.80 15.62 -4.68
N TRP A 93 -3.09 14.71 -3.73
CA TRP A 93 -3.23 15.08 -2.31
C TRP A 93 -2.58 14.08 -1.35
N LEU A 94 -2.14 14.60 -0.19
CA LEU A 94 -1.65 13.88 0.99
C LEU A 94 -2.38 14.43 2.21
N MET A 95 -2.99 13.58 3.03
CA MET A 95 -3.80 13.99 4.18
C MET A 95 -3.34 13.30 5.46
N ARG A 96 -3.30 14.08 6.56
CA ARG A 96 -3.08 13.59 7.92
C ARG A 96 -4.33 13.75 8.76
N TRP A 97 -4.65 12.73 9.57
CA TRP A 97 -5.73 12.80 10.57
C TRP A 97 -5.34 12.06 11.86
N ASP A 98 -6.05 12.34 12.93
CA ASP A 98 -5.88 11.63 14.20
C ASP A 98 -6.81 10.40 14.29
N ARG A 99 -6.61 9.57 15.32
CA ARG A 99 -7.40 8.35 15.53
C ARG A 99 -8.88 8.62 15.81
N ASN A 100 -9.26 9.86 16.10
CA ASN A 100 -10.65 10.27 16.32
C ASN A 100 -11.32 10.76 15.04
N GLY A 101 -10.61 10.75 13.90
CA GLY A 101 -11.14 11.18 12.61
C GLY A 101 -11.04 12.67 12.35
N ARG A 102 -10.31 13.44 13.19
CA ARG A 102 -10.07 14.86 12.94
C ARG A 102 -8.95 15.03 11.93
N VAL A 103 -9.23 15.70 10.82
CA VAL A 103 -8.22 16.10 9.83
C VAL A 103 -7.29 17.13 10.45
N LEU A 104 -5.99 16.84 10.43
CA LEU A 104 -4.94 17.70 10.98
C LEU A 104 -4.25 18.51 9.89
N ALA A 105 -4.07 17.92 8.70
CA ALA A 105 -3.46 18.58 7.55
C ALA A 105 -3.95 17.95 6.24
N LEU A 106 -4.02 18.76 5.19
CA LEU A 106 -4.22 18.34 3.82
C LEU A 106 -3.28 19.16 2.94
N ALA A 107 -2.36 18.51 2.28
CA ALA A 107 -1.44 19.11 1.32
C ALA A 107 -1.79 18.69 -0.10
N TRP A 108 -1.74 19.64 -1.03
CA TRP A 108 -1.79 19.38 -2.45
C TRP A 108 -0.36 19.32 -3.00
N ILE A 109 -0.14 18.39 -3.93
CA ILE A 109 1.18 18.23 -4.54
C ILE A 109 1.54 19.47 -5.36
N GLU A 110 2.83 19.69 -5.53
CA GLU A 110 3.39 20.79 -6.31
C GLU A 110 2.97 20.72 -7.80
N PRO A 111 2.97 21.86 -8.51
CA PRO A 111 2.71 21.86 -9.94
C PRO A 111 3.64 20.92 -10.70
N ASN A 112 3.14 20.29 -11.77
CA ASN A 112 3.86 19.33 -12.59
C ASN A 112 4.40 18.10 -11.85
N ARG A 113 3.78 17.76 -10.71
CA ARG A 113 4.07 16.56 -9.93
C ARG A 113 2.80 15.74 -9.71
N ALA A 114 2.96 14.43 -9.54
CA ALA A 114 1.89 13.54 -9.10
C ALA A 114 2.41 12.54 -8.06
N TYR A 115 1.63 12.29 -7.00
CA TYR A 115 1.88 11.17 -6.09
C TYR A 115 1.61 9.83 -6.79
N ASN A 116 2.43 8.83 -6.49
CA ASN A 116 2.22 7.45 -6.95
C ASN A 116 1.58 6.55 -5.89
N GLY A 117 1.26 7.10 -4.73
CA GLY A 117 0.37 6.50 -3.75
C GLY A 117 1.03 5.90 -2.52
N HIS A 118 2.34 6.01 -2.32
CA HIS A 118 3.00 5.50 -1.12
C HIS A 118 3.81 6.58 -0.38
N VAL A 119 3.89 6.43 0.95
CA VAL A 119 4.63 7.29 1.87
C VAL A 119 5.22 6.46 3.01
N ILE A 120 6.44 6.79 3.42
CA ILE A 120 7.07 6.28 4.64
C ILE A 120 7.63 7.45 5.45
N ALA A 121 7.90 7.21 6.74
CA ALA A 121 8.53 8.18 7.64
C ALA A 121 9.93 7.70 8.05
N ASP A 122 10.79 8.64 8.47
CA ASP A 122 12.03 8.31 9.17
C ASP A 122 11.74 7.85 10.63
N ALA A 123 12.80 7.48 11.35
CA ALA A 123 12.68 7.01 12.74
C ALA A 123 12.15 8.06 13.70
N SER A 124 12.50 9.32 13.47
CA SER A 124 12.06 10.45 14.32
C SER A 124 10.61 10.82 14.05
N GLY A 125 10.12 10.55 12.83
CA GLY A 125 8.85 11.03 12.33
C GLY A 125 8.90 12.49 11.85
N ASP A 126 10.09 13.07 11.65
CA ASP A 126 10.27 14.46 11.20
C ASP A 126 10.31 14.59 9.68
N THR A 127 10.62 13.51 8.98
CA THR A 127 10.73 13.47 7.52
C THR A 127 9.84 12.38 6.92
N LEU A 128 9.11 12.74 5.87
CA LEU A 128 8.34 11.81 5.05
C LEU A 128 8.99 11.67 3.68
N TYR A 129 8.92 10.45 3.15
CA TYR A 129 9.37 10.13 1.80
C TYR A 129 8.17 9.62 1.00
N THR A 130 7.88 10.26 -0.12
CA THR A 130 6.74 9.94 -0.99
C THR A 130 7.20 9.48 -2.37
N SER A 131 6.53 8.48 -2.93
CA SER A 131 6.75 8.12 -4.34
C SER A 131 5.99 9.08 -5.25
N GLU A 132 6.70 9.70 -6.21
CA GLU A 132 6.17 10.77 -7.05
C GLU A 132 6.62 10.62 -8.51
N THR A 133 5.95 11.32 -9.42
CA THR A 133 6.31 11.43 -10.82
C THR A 133 6.43 12.90 -11.21
N ASP A 134 7.48 13.25 -11.93
CA ASP A 134 7.60 14.48 -12.71
C ASP A 134 6.73 14.34 -13.96
N LEU A 135 5.70 15.16 -14.09
CA LEU A 135 4.73 15.07 -15.18
C LEU A 135 5.27 15.59 -16.51
N ASP A 136 6.30 16.43 -16.48
CA ASP A 136 6.91 16.98 -17.70
C ASP A 136 7.80 15.93 -18.39
N SER A 137 8.65 15.23 -17.62
CA SER A 137 9.60 14.25 -18.15
C SER A 137 9.11 12.79 -18.02
N GLY A 138 8.15 12.52 -17.14
CA GLY A 138 7.73 11.17 -16.74
C GLY A 138 8.73 10.47 -15.81
N ALA A 139 9.77 11.18 -15.32
CA ALA A 139 10.76 10.62 -14.42
C ALA A 139 10.16 10.33 -13.04
N GLY A 140 10.59 9.22 -12.44
CA GLY A 140 10.24 8.86 -11.09
C GLY A 140 11.06 9.64 -10.05
N LEU A 141 10.41 10.06 -8.98
CA LEU A 141 10.99 10.84 -7.91
C LEU A 141 10.65 10.25 -6.54
N VAL A 142 11.51 10.49 -5.57
CA VAL A 142 11.20 10.45 -4.15
C VAL A 142 11.06 11.89 -3.66
N GLY A 143 9.87 12.29 -3.24
CA GLY A 143 9.65 13.56 -2.57
C GLY A 143 10.09 13.48 -1.10
N VAL A 144 10.97 14.36 -0.65
CA VAL A 144 11.41 14.50 0.74
C VAL A 144 10.63 15.63 1.36
N ARG A 145 9.82 15.35 2.40
CA ARG A 145 8.88 16.31 2.96
C ARG A 145 9.09 16.54 4.45
N ASP A 146 8.86 17.76 4.88
CA ASP A 146 8.67 18.07 6.29
C ASP A 146 7.46 17.34 6.84
N ALA A 147 7.63 16.46 7.82
CA ALA A 147 6.51 15.70 8.35
C ALA A 147 5.49 16.60 9.07
N ARG A 148 5.91 17.72 9.67
CA ARG A 148 5.01 18.62 10.41
C ARG A 148 4.10 19.41 9.49
N THR A 149 4.63 19.96 8.38
CA THR A 149 3.89 20.84 7.44
C THR A 149 3.38 20.12 6.19
N LEU A 150 3.96 18.95 5.87
CA LEU A 150 3.81 18.19 4.63
C LEU A 150 4.43 18.86 3.39
N ASP A 151 5.10 19.99 3.55
CA ASP A 151 5.77 20.71 2.46
C ASP A 151 6.99 19.93 1.96
N LYS A 152 7.24 19.98 0.66
CA LYS A 152 8.42 19.37 0.04
C LYS A 152 9.66 20.20 0.36
N ARG A 153 10.70 19.53 0.88
CA ARG A 153 12.04 20.08 1.15
C ARG A 153 13.04 19.79 0.03
N ALA A 154 12.91 18.60 -0.58
CA ALA A 154 13.76 18.16 -1.68
C ALA A 154 13.04 17.09 -2.50
N GLU A 155 13.60 16.76 -3.66
CA GLU A 155 13.20 15.61 -4.47
C GLU A 155 14.44 14.90 -5.05
N TRP A 156 14.40 13.58 -5.10
CA TRP A 156 15.49 12.74 -5.57
C TRP A 156 15.04 11.88 -6.75
N PRO A 157 15.83 11.73 -7.81
CA PRO A 157 15.49 10.86 -8.92
C PRO A 157 15.49 9.38 -8.47
N THR A 158 14.48 8.61 -8.88
CA THR A 158 14.49 7.15 -8.69
C THR A 158 15.21 6.41 -9.81
N HIS A 159 15.78 7.13 -10.77
CA HIS A 159 16.47 6.57 -11.94
C HIS A 159 15.60 5.57 -12.73
N GLY A 160 14.29 5.77 -12.72
CA GLY A 160 13.28 4.98 -13.42
C GLY A 160 11.99 5.75 -13.59
N ARG A 161 10.92 5.04 -13.95
CA ARG A 161 9.57 5.59 -14.14
C ARG A 161 8.58 4.91 -13.21
N ASP A 162 7.50 5.62 -12.84
CA ASP A 162 6.40 5.07 -12.06
C ASP A 162 6.88 4.40 -10.76
N PRO A 163 7.65 5.11 -9.88
CA PRO A 163 8.02 4.57 -8.58
C PRO A 163 6.74 4.27 -7.81
N HIS A 164 6.54 3.00 -7.49
CA HIS A 164 5.29 2.58 -6.86
C HIS A 164 5.41 2.60 -5.35
N MET A 165 6.16 1.67 -4.78
CA MET A 165 6.37 1.58 -3.34
C MET A 165 7.83 1.79 -2.99
N LEU A 166 8.08 2.32 -1.80
CA LEU A 166 9.40 2.51 -1.22
C LEU A 166 9.40 1.98 0.22
N LEU A 167 10.53 1.42 0.64
CA LEU A 167 10.76 0.94 2.00
C LEU A 167 12.19 1.30 2.45
N TRP A 168 12.43 1.24 3.74
CA TRP A 168 13.77 1.23 4.29
C TRP A 168 14.47 -0.08 3.93
N ASP A 169 15.77 0.00 3.60
CA ASP A 169 16.58 -1.16 3.22
C ASP A 169 17.06 -1.91 4.48
N GLU A 170 16.57 -3.12 4.67
CA GLU A 170 16.93 -3.97 5.82
C GLU A 170 18.39 -4.46 5.80
N HIS A 171 19.07 -4.40 4.64
CA HIS A 171 20.50 -4.73 4.54
C HIS A 171 21.43 -3.56 4.95
N ALA A 172 20.87 -2.44 5.38
CA ALA A 172 21.62 -1.27 5.80
C ALA A 172 21.39 -0.96 7.28
N PRO A 173 22.23 -0.12 7.90
CA PRO A 173 21.87 0.47 9.16
C PRO A 173 20.49 1.14 9.05
N PRO A 174 19.66 1.06 10.10
CA PRO A 174 18.31 1.57 10.06
C PRO A 174 18.23 3.02 9.54
N PHE A 175 17.28 3.28 8.64
CA PHE A 175 16.98 4.60 8.09
C PHE A 175 18.12 5.30 7.32
N THR A 176 19.10 4.53 6.83
CA THR A 176 20.21 5.09 6.03
C THR A 176 20.06 4.89 4.54
N ARG A 177 19.23 3.95 4.10
CA ARG A 177 18.98 3.65 2.68
C ARG A 177 17.53 3.31 2.42
N LEU A 178 17.08 3.68 1.22
CA LEU A 178 15.77 3.34 0.67
C LEU A 178 15.91 2.29 -0.42
N VAL A 179 14.92 1.41 -0.54
CA VAL A 179 14.64 0.63 -1.74
C VAL A 179 13.35 1.14 -2.38
N VAL A 180 13.34 1.31 -3.70
CA VAL A 180 12.20 1.83 -4.45
C VAL A 180 11.90 0.91 -5.62
N ALA A 181 10.65 0.47 -5.74
CA ALA A 181 10.16 -0.28 -6.89
C ALA A 181 9.66 0.68 -7.98
N ASN A 182 10.40 0.83 -9.05
CA ASN A 182 9.96 1.54 -10.26
C ASN A 182 9.12 0.59 -11.11
N GLY A 183 7.84 0.90 -11.33
CA GLY A 183 6.93 0.08 -12.13
C GLY A 183 7.21 0.14 -13.63
N GLY A 184 7.98 1.13 -14.09
CA GLY A 184 8.44 1.25 -15.45
C GLY A 184 7.38 1.72 -16.46
N ILE A 185 6.19 2.15 -16.02
CA ILE A 185 5.04 2.49 -16.86
C ILE A 185 4.82 3.99 -16.83
N GLU A 186 4.62 4.59 -18.00
CA GLU A 186 4.22 5.99 -18.07
C GLU A 186 2.70 6.12 -17.85
N ILE A 187 2.31 6.96 -16.88
CA ILE A 187 0.91 7.32 -16.59
C ILE A 187 0.84 8.84 -16.50
N ARG A 188 -0.15 9.44 -17.19
CA ARG A 188 -0.38 10.89 -17.19
C ARG A 188 -1.77 11.23 -16.67
N PRO A 189 -1.93 12.36 -15.98
CA PRO A 189 -3.23 12.80 -15.46
C PRO A 189 -4.29 12.94 -16.55
N GLU A 190 -3.91 13.42 -17.75
CA GLU A 190 -4.80 13.65 -18.88
C GLU A 190 -5.39 12.34 -19.43
N THR A 191 -4.65 11.26 -19.33
CA THR A 191 -5.07 9.92 -19.77
C THR A 191 -5.63 9.06 -18.64
N GLY A 192 -5.68 9.60 -17.44
CA GLY A 192 -6.15 8.91 -16.23
C GLY A 192 -5.26 7.71 -15.91
N ARG A 193 -5.80 6.50 -16.05
CA ARG A 193 -5.08 5.25 -15.76
C ARG A 193 -4.63 4.50 -17.01
N MET A 194 -4.69 5.12 -18.18
CA MET A 194 -4.17 4.53 -19.40
C MET A 194 -2.64 4.39 -19.28
N LYS A 195 -2.15 3.20 -19.55
CA LYS A 195 -0.73 2.87 -19.53
C LYS A 195 -0.13 3.22 -20.88
N LEU A 196 0.90 4.06 -20.88
CA LEU A 196 1.57 4.50 -22.08
C LEU A 196 2.93 3.83 -22.23
N GLY A 197 3.42 3.72 -23.47
CA GLY A 197 4.78 3.27 -23.75
C GLY A 197 5.12 1.89 -23.20
N LEU A 198 4.16 0.94 -23.18
CA LEU A 198 4.40 -0.41 -22.69
C LEU A 198 5.52 -1.14 -23.44
N ASP A 199 5.78 -0.78 -24.69
CA ASP A 199 6.90 -1.26 -25.50
C ASP A 199 8.28 -0.82 -24.96
N ARG A 200 8.31 0.23 -24.15
CA ARG A 200 9.51 0.85 -23.57
C ARG A 200 9.50 0.79 -22.03
N MET A 201 8.84 -0.21 -21.45
CA MET A 201 8.85 -0.39 -20.01
C MET A 201 10.28 -0.54 -19.49
N ASP A 202 10.56 0.12 -18.38
CA ASP A 202 11.86 0.10 -17.70
C ASP A 202 11.66 -0.10 -16.19
N SER A 203 11.10 -1.26 -15.84
CA SER A 203 10.85 -1.63 -14.46
C SER A 203 12.16 -1.98 -13.74
N SER A 204 12.35 -1.46 -12.55
CA SER A 204 13.58 -1.68 -11.78
C SER A 204 13.38 -1.57 -10.27
N LEU A 205 14.17 -2.30 -9.51
CA LEU A 205 14.39 -2.03 -8.10
C LEU A 205 15.64 -1.14 -7.98
N VAL A 206 15.54 -0.03 -7.26
CA VAL A 206 16.69 0.83 -7.00
C VAL A 206 16.94 0.96 -5.52
N ARG A 207 18.21 1.22 -5.17
CA ARG A 207 18.66 1.53 -3.83
C ARG A 207 19.21 2.95 -3.83
N LEU A 208 18.70 3.77 -2.92
CA LEU A 208 19.09 5.16 -2.78
C LEU A 208 19.66 5.41 -1.37
N ASP A 209 20.68 6.22 -1.28
CA ASP A 209 21.12 6.79 -0.02
C ASP A 209 20.04 7.74 0.55
N ALA A 210 19.81 7.70 1.87
CA ALA A 210 18.75 8.48 2.49
C ALA A 210 19.20 9.89 2.95
N ALA A 211 20.45 10.26 2.75
CA ALA A 211 20.94 11.61 3.05
C ALA A 211 20.81 12.54 1.85
N GLN A 212 21.13 12.06 0.64
CA GLN A 212 21.19 12.89 -0.57
C GLN A 212 20.42 12.26 -1.77
N GLY A 213 19.91 11.04 -1.64
CA GLY A 213 19.19 10.34 -2.70
C GLY A 213 20.11 9.79 -3.79
N GLU A 214 21.39 9.59 -3.50
CA GLU A 214 22.34 9.04 -4.46
C GLU A 214 22.03 7.57 -4.79
N LEU A 215 22.13 7.21 -6.07
CA LEU A 215 21.92 5.84 -6.54
C LEU A 215 23.05 4.92 -6.06
N GLN A 216 22.71 3.92 -5.27
CA GLN A 216 23.65 2.91 -4.76
C GLN A 216 23.49 1.52 -5.42
N GLY A 217 22.46 1.33 -6.21
CA GLY A 217 22.25 0.09 -6.95
C GLY A 217 20.96 0.08 -7.74
N ARG A 218 20.95 -0.71 -8.83
CA ARG A 218 19.79 -0.87 -9.70
C ARG A 218 19.73 -2.30 -10.23
N TRP A 219 18.57 -2.93 -10.11
CA TRP A 219 18.31 -4.31 -10.53
C TRP A 219 17.04 -4.37 -11.36
N GLN A 220 17.01 -5.28 -12.31
CA GLN A 220 15.86 -5.55 -13.17
C GLN A 220 15.61 -7.06 -13.21
N VAL A 221 14.37 -7.45 -13.47
CA VAL A 221 14.04 -8.83 -13.85
C VAL A 221 14.22 -9.01 -15.35
N ASP A 222 14.46 -10.23 -15.81
CA ASP A 222 14.74 -10.53 -17.22
C ASP A 222 13.56 -10.18 -18.14
N ASP A 223 12.33 -10.34 -17.64
CA ASP A 223 11.12 -10.02 -18.39
C ASP A 223 10.74 -8.53 -18.22
N ALA A 224 11.03 -7.72 -19.20
CA ALA A 224 10.76 -6.29 -19.20
C ALA A 224 9.27 -5.92 -19.14
N ARG A 225 8.34 -6.89 -19.29
CA ARG A 225 6.88 -6.67 -19.15
C ARG A 225 6.37 -6.87 -17.74
N LEU A 226 7.24 -7.17 -16.78
CA LEU A 226 6.91 -7.29 -15.36
C LEU A 226 7.12 -5.95 -14.66
N SER A 227 6.03 -5.36 -14.18
CA SER A 227 6.05 -4.11 -13.43
C SER A 227 6.22 -4.40 -11.95
N LEU A 228 7.32 -3.96 -11.34
CA LEU A 228 7.57 -4.06 -9.90
C LEU A 228 6.64 -3.09 -9.14
N ARG A 229 5.99 -3.55 -8.07
CA ARG A 229 4.93 -2.78 -7.40
C ARG A 229 5.11 -2.70 -5.88
N HIS A 230 4.54 -3.64 -5.15
CA HIS A 230 4.50 -3.62 -3.69
C HIS A 230 5.64 -4.45 -3.12
N LEU A 231 6.13 -4.05 -1.97
CA LEU A 231 7.32 -4.54 -1.33
C LEU A 231 7.02 -5.04 0.08
N ALA A 232 7.64 -6.16 0.48
CA ALA A 232 7.61 -6.60 1.87
C ALA A 232 8.93 -7.30 2.22
N TRP A 233 9.52 -6.92 3.35
CA TRP A 233 10.69 -7.60 3.89
C TRP A 233 10.30 -8.82 4.71
N HIS A 234 11.00 -9.94 4.50
CA HIS A 234 11.04 -11.09 5.38
C HIS A 234 12.39 -11.12 6.09
N GLY A 235 12.36 -11.13 7.43
CA GLY A 235 13.57 -11.04 8.24
C GLY A 235 14.16 -9.62 8.32
N HIS A 236 15.30 -9.52 8.97
CA HIS A 236 16.04 -8.28 9.22
C HIS A 236 17.54 -8.49 9.06
N GLY A 237 18.28 -7.40 8.76
CA GLY A 237 19.73 -7.42 8.64
C GLY A 237 20.23 -8.15 7.38
N ALA A 238 21.41 -8.75 7.45
CA ALA A 238 22.11 -9.30 6.29
C ALA A 238 21.36 -10.46 5.58
N ASP A 239 20.55 -11.19 6.33
CA ASP A 239 19.79 -12.35 5.82
C ASP A 239 18.34 -11.96 5.42
N ALA A 240 18.00 -10.68 5.48
CA ALA A 240 16.70 -10.21 5.05
C ALA A 240 16.46 -10.48 3.56
N VAL A 241 15.23 -10.76 3.20
CA VAL A 241 14.83 -11.00 1.81
C VAL A 241 13.64 -10.11 1.47
N LEU A 242 13.73 -9.37 0.38
CA LEU A 242 12.63 -8.54 -0.11
C LEU A 242 11.78 -9.32 -1.10
N GLY A 243 10.50 -9.48 -0.78
CA GLY A 243 9.47 -9.91 -1.73
C GLY A 243 8.90 -8.71 -2.47
N ILE A 244 8.67 -8.88 -3.77
CA ILE A 244 8.17 -7.84 -4.66
C ILE A 244 6.97 -8.40 -5.43
N ALA A 245 5.78 -7.88 -5.14
CA ALA A 245 4.60 -8.20 -5.93
C ALA A 245 4.68 -7.49 -7.29
N MET A 246 4.38 -8.24 -8.37
CA MET A 246 4.51 -7.76 -9.73
C MET A 246 3.18 -7.79 -10.49
N GLN A 247 3.09 -6.94 -11.50
CA GLN A 247 1.99 -6.92 -12.47
C GLN A 247 2.52 -7.12 -13.88
N ALA A 248 1.98 -8.10 -14.59
CA ALA A 248 2.33 -8.39 -15.97
C ALA A 248 1.60 -7.45 -16.96
N GLU A 249 2.35 -6.87 -17.88
CA GLU A 249 1.89 -5.93 -18.90
C GLU A 249 2.05 -6.46 -20.33
N HIS A 250 2.08 -7.76 -20.49
CA HIS A 250 2.12 -8.41 -21.81
C HIS A 250 0.87 -8.09 -22.62
N GLY A 251 1.04 -7.84 -23.91
CA GLY A 251 -0.06 -7.67 -24.85
C GLY A 251 -0.88 -8.95 -25.02
N GLU A 252 -0.19 -10.09 -25.12
CA GLU A 252 -0.82 -11.40 -25.22
C GLU A 252 -1.39 -11.87 -23.88
N ALA A 253 -2.66 -12.30 -23.90
CA ALA A 253 -3.38 -12.72 -22.72
C ALA A 253 -2.77 -13.99 -22.08
N THR A 254 -2.29 -14.93 -22.91
CA THR A 254 -1.63 -16.17 -22.47
C THR A 254 -0.34 -15.87 -21.71
N LEU A 255 0.55 -15.06 -22.25
CA LEU A 255 1.79 -14.63 -21.59
C LEU A 255 1.49 -13.88 -20.30
N ARG A 256 0.56 -12.93 -20.36
CA ARG A 256 0.15 -12.17 -19.18
C ARG A 256 -0.40 -13.07 -18.08
N THR A 257 -1.22 -14.06 -18.41
CA THR A 257 -1.83 -14.98 -17.43
C THR A 257 -0.81 -15.90 -16.80
N ALA A 258 0.18 -16.37 -17.56
CA ALA A 258 1.23 -17.27 -17.11
C ALA A 258 2.38 -16.57 -16.36
N ALA A 259 2.45 -15.23 -16.47
CA ALA A 259 3.55 -14.46 -15.90
C ALA A 259 3.66 -14.57 -14.38
N PRO A 260 4.89 -14.65 -13.81
CA PRO A 260 5.11 -14.70 -12.39
C PRO A 260 4.64 -13.40 -11.71
N VAL A 261 4.19 -13.50 -10.46
CA VAL A 261 3.69 -12.36 -9.68
C VAL A 261 4.55 -12.03 -8.45
N LEU A 262 5.58 -12.84 -8.17
CA LEU A 262 6.56 -12.59 -7.11
C LEU A 262 7.97 -12.52 -7.72
N ALA A 263 8.71 -11.47 -7.38
CA ALA A 263 10.17 -11.46 -7.43
C ALA A 263 10.75 -11.42 -6.02
N ARG A 264 11.97 -11.94 -5.88
CA ARG A 264 12.75 -12.02 -4.65
C ARG A 264 14.08 -11.30 -4.85
N PHE A 265 14.47 -10.48 -3.86
CA PHE A 265 15.75 -9.78 -3.83
C PHE A 265 16.47 -10.08 -2.51
N ASP A 266 17.72 -10.53 -2.58
CA ASP A 266 18.55 -10.94 -1.44
C ASP A 266 19.66 -9.92 -1.10
N GLY A 267 19.53 -8.69 -1.58
CA GLY A 267 20.53 -7.64 -1.43
C GLY A 267 21.53 -7.56 -2.58
N ARG A 268 21.60 -8.59 -3.45
CA ARG A 268 22.54 -8.70 -4.57
C ARG A 268 21.86 -9.06 -5.89
N THR A 269 20.93 -10.01 -5.85
CA THR A 269 20.26 -10.54 -7.04
C THR A 269 18.75 -10.37 -6.93
N LEU A 270 18.13 -9.98 -8.05
CA LEU A 270 16.69 -9.88 -8.21
C LEU A 270 16.23 -10.96 -9.18
N GLN A 271 15.36 -11.87 -8.72
CA GLN A 271 14.89 -13.01 -9.49
C GLN A 271 13.38 -13.18 -9.37
N THR A 272 12.72 -13.62 -10.46
CA THR A 272 11.31 -14.02 -10.42
C THR A 272 11.16 -15.41 -9.81
N MET A 273 10.09 -15.59 -9.03
CA MET A 273 9.82 -16.87 -8.38
C MET A 273 8.76 -17.66 -9.14
N PRO A 274 8.98 -18.97 -9.34
CA PRO A 274 8.02 -19.81 -10.06
C PRO A 274 6.70 -19.92 -9.31
N SER A 275 5.61 -20.04 -10.06
CA SER A 275 4.27 -20.34 -9.58
C SER A 275 3.40 -20.91 -10.70
N PRO A 276 2.26 -21.56 -10.39
CA PRO A 276 1.19 -21.73 -11.37
C PRO A 276 0.72 -20.38 -11.92
N ALA A 277 -0.08 -20.41 -12.97
CA ALA A 277 -0.68 -19.22 -13.56
C ALA A 277 -1.57 -18.49 -12.54
N LEU A 278 -1.21 -17.25 -12.19
CA LEU A 278 -1.93 -16.40 -11.24
C LEU A 278 -2.54 -15.16 -11.92
N ALA A 279 -2.86 -15.28 -13.20
CA ALA A 279 -3.43 -14.23 -14.04
C ALA A 279 -2.57 -12.93 -14.10
N GLY A 280 -1.27 -13.05 -13.82
CA GLY A 280 -0.26 -11.99 -13.95
C GLY A 280 -0.56 -10.75 -13.12
N TYR A 281 -1.16 -10.87 -11.96
CA TYR A 281 -1.46 -9.72 -11.11
C TYR A 281 -1.25 -10.04 -9.64
N GLY A 282 -0.10 -9.65 -9.11
CA GLY A 282 0.13 -9.49 -7.68
C GLY A 282 -0.39 -8.13 -7.24
N GLY A 283 -1.30 -8.13 -6.28
CA GLY A 283 -1.85 -6.93 -5.66
C GLY A 283 -0.92 -6.44 -4.54
N ASP A 284 -1.40 -6.49 -3.31
CA ASP A 284 -0.59 -6.18 -2.12
C ASP A 284 0.24 -7.39 -1.68
N ILE A 285 1.29 -7.16 -0.90
CA ILE A 285 2.18 -8.19 -0.36
C ILE A 285 2.48 -7.94 1.12
N THR A 286 2.55 -9.01 1.89
CA THR A 286 3.10 -8.99 3.25
C THR A 286 4.04 -10.19 3.44
N ALA A 287 4.87 -10.16 4.48
CA ALA A 287 5.72 -11.27 4.86
C ALA A 287 5.45 -11.70 6.29
N ASP A 288 5.20 -12.99 6.50
CA ASP A 288 5.05 -13.59 7.82
C ASP A 288 6.29 -14.43 8.20
N ASP A 289 6.17 -15.28 9.21
CA ASP A 289 7.30 -16.08 9.70
C ASP A 289 7.75 -17.16 8.71
N GLU A 290 6.92 -17.54 7.74
CA GLU A 290 7.22 -18.58 6.76
C GLU A 290 7.72 -17.99 5.41
N GLY A 291 7.31 -16.76 5.07
CA GLY A 291 7.67 -16.14 3.81
C GLY A 291 6.67 -15.09 3.34
N PHE A 292 6.27 -15.14 2.08
CA PHE A 292 5.50 -14.10 1.41
C PHE A 292 4.05 -14.51 1.14
N VAL A 293 3.14 -13.58 1.36
CA VAL A 293 1.72 -13.70 1.01
C VAL A 293 1.34 -12.55 0.08
N ILE A 294 0.78 -12.87 -1.09
CA ILE A 294 0.36 -11.90 -2.10
C ILE A 294 -1.14 -12.05 -2.36
N GLY A 295 -1.87 -10.94 -2.30
CA GLY A 295 -3.22 -10.87 -2.80
C GLY A 295 -3.26 -10.94 -4.32
N CYS A 296 -3.94 -11.94 -4.88
CA CYS A 296 -4.05 -12.16 -6.32
C CYS A 296 -5.52 -12.05 -6.77
N PRO A 297 -6.07 -10.82 -6.90
CA PRO A 297 -7.51 -10.63 -7.14
C PRO A 297 -8.00 -11.22 -8.45
N ARG A 298 -7.16 -11.32 -9.48
CA ARG A 298 -7.50 -11.96 -10.76
C ARG A 298 -7.52 -13.49 -10.67
N ALA A 299 -6.69 -14.06 -9.79
CA ALA A 299 -6.66 -15.49 -9.49
C ALA A 299 -7.62 -15.87 -8.35
N GLN A 300 -8.38 -14.91 -7.82
CA GLN A 300 -9.39 -15.09 -6.76
C GLN A 300 -8.80 -15.77 -5.51
N GLY A 301 -7.61 -15.33 -5.06
CA GLY A 301 -6.97 -15.97 -3.93
C GLY A 301 -5.74 -15.25 -3.37
N LEU A 302 -5.25 -15.82 -2.28
CA LEU A 302 -3.97 -15.47 -1.65
C LEU A 302 -2.93 -16.48 -2.06
N ALA A 303 -1.91 -16.03 -2.75
CA ALA A 303 -0.77 -16.84 -3.19
C ALA A 303 0.34 -16.77 -2.14
N ARG A 304 1.01 -17.91 -1.88
CA ARG A 304 1.99 -18.04 -0.81
C ARG A 304 3.27 -18.71 -1.28
N TRP A 305 4.40 -18.19 -0.80
CA TRP A 305 5.74 -18.74 -0.99
C TRP A 305 6.51 -18.75 0.33
N HIS A 306 7.41 -19.73 0.53
CA HIS A 306 8.45 -19.62 1.53
C HIS A 306 9.42 -18.46 1.22
N ALA A 307 10.19 -18.05 2.22
CA ALA A 307 11.16 -16.97 2.06
C ALA A 307 12.25 -17.26 1.02
N ASP A 308 12.54 -18.53 0.76
CA ASP A 308 13.46 -18.97 -0.30
C ASP A 308 12.86 -18.95 -1.71
N GLY A 309 11.56 -18.65 -1.83
CA GLY A 309 10.83 -18.60 -3.10
C GLY A 309 10.09 -19.88 -3.48
N GLN A 310 10.09 -20.92 -2.62
CA GLN A 310 9.34 -22.14 -2.89
C GLN A 310 7.83 -21.88 -2.81
N TRP A 311 7.11 -22.26 -3.87
CA TRP A 311 5.65 -22.16 -3.95
C TRP A 311 4.93 -23.04 -2.91
N GLN A 312 3.98 -22.47 -2.19
CA GLN A 312 3.23 -23.16 -1.14
C GLN A 312 1.75 -23.40 -1.49
N GLY A 313 1.17 -22.57 -2.31
CA GLY A 313 -0.21 -22.75 -2.73
C GLY A 313 -1.01 -21.46 -2.89
N LEU A 314 -2.25 -21.62 -3.37
CA LEU A 314 -3.25 -20.59 -3.50
C LEU A 314 -4.42 -20.89 -2.56
N MET A 315 -4.74 -19.99 -1.65
CA MET A 315 -5.91 -20.05 -0.79
C MET A 315 -7.04 -19.24 -1.44
N PRO A 316 -8.19 -19.83 -1.74
CA PRO A 316 -9.31 -19.13 -2.36
C PRO A 316 -9.83 -17.98 -1.45
N LEU A 317 -9.91 -16.78 -2.02
CA LEU A 317 -10.51 -15.59 -1.40
C LEU A 317 -10.91 -14.63 -2.52
N GLN A 318 -12.20 -14.33 -2.61
CA GLN A 318 -12.74 -13.54 -3.71
C GLN A 318 -12.14 -12.14 -3.75
N GLU A 319 -11.67 -11.69 -4.92
CA GLU A 319 -11.06 -10.38 -5.17
C GLU A 319 -9.94 -10.01 -4.17
N ALA A 320 -9.28 -10.99 -3.54
CA ALA A 320 -8.24 -10.75 -2.54
C ALA A 320 -7.13 -9.88 -3.10
N CYS A 321 -6.97 -8.69 -2.53
CA CYS A 321 -5.92 -7.75 -2.90
C CYS A 321 -5.13 -7.29 -1.67
N ALA A 322 -5.80 -6.71 -0.67
CA ALA A 322 -5.18 -6.24 0.55
C ALA A 322 -4.69 -7.39 1.43
N VAL A 323 -3.49 -7.26 1.97
CA VAL A 323 -2.90 -8.17 2.95
C VAL A 323 -2.14 -7.37 4.00
N ALA A 324 -2.27 -7.75 5.28
CA ALA A 324 -1.56 -7.12 6.39
C ALA A 324 -1.41 -8.09 7.56
N LEU A 325 -0.43 -7.87 8.42
CA LEU A 325 -0.27 -8.62 9.67
C LEU A 325 -0.60 -7.73 10.87
N ASP A 326 -1.29 -8.30 11.85
CA ASP A 326 -1.49 -7.63 13.13
C ASP A 326 -0.36 -7.93 14.12
N ALA A 327 -0.41 -7.30 15.30
CA ALA A 327 0.60 -7.48 16.34
C ALA A 327 0.69 -8.93 16.86
N SER A 328 -0.38 -9.72 16.74
CA SER A 328 -0.38 -11.15 17.05
C SER A 328 0.13 -12.04 15.90
N ARG A 329 0.63 -11.42 14.82
CA ARG A 329 1.04 -12.10 13.58
C ARG A 329 -0.12 -12.76 12.83
N ALA A 330 -1.37 -12.44 13.15
CA ALA A 330 -2.50 -12.92 12.38
C ALA A 330 -2.58 -12.18 11.04
N LEU A 331 -2.83 -12.94 9.97
CA LEU A 331 -3.00 -12.44 8.61
C LEU A 331 -4.40 -11.85 8.43
N TRP A 332 -4.45 -10.58 8.08
CA TRP A 332 -5.62 -9.92 7.54
C TRP A 332 -5.54 -9.92 6.02
N ALA A 333 -6.58 -10.35 5.36
CA ALA A 333 -6.65 -10.38 3.92
C ALA A 333 -8.06 -10.14 3.42
N GLY A 334 -8.18 -9.53 2.24
CA GLY A 334 -9.47 -9.38 1.61
C GLY A 334 -9.46 -8.50 0.37
N GLY A 335 -10.66 -8.30 -0.11
CA GLY A 335 -10.98 -7.48 -1.26
C GLY A 335 -12.14 -6.53 -0.96
N ARG A 336 -12.91 -6.22 -1.99
CA ARG A 336 -14.01 -5.23 -1.88
C ARG A 336 -15.17 -5.69 -1.00
N SER A 337 -15.45 -6.99 -0.99
CA SER A 337 -16.69 -7.55 -0.41
C SER A 337 -16.44 -8.65 0.62
N GLU A 338 -15.22 -9.15 0.72
CA GLU A 338 -14.87 -10.24 1.62
C GLU A 338 -13.58 -9.90 2.39
N ALA A 339 -13.53 -10.29 3.66
CA ALA A 339 -12.36 -10.19 4.51
C ALA A 339 -12.18 -11.43 5.37
N ARG A 340 -10.93 -11.75 5.67
CA ARG A 340 -10.54 -12.81 6.61
C ARG A 340 -9.47 -12.32 7.56
N ARG A 341 -9.51 -12.86 8.76
CA ARG A 341 -8.44 -12.79 9.74
C ARG A 341 -8.12 -14.20 10.19
N SER A 342 -6.97 -14.72 9.87
CA SER A 342 -6.59 -16.11 10.14
C SER A 342 -5.20 -16.20 10.76
N SER A 343 -4.90 -17.35 11.40
CA SER A 343 -3.50 -17.71 11.65
C SER A 343 -2.74 -17.80 10.32
N THR A 344 -1.43 -17.59 10.36
CA THR A 344 -0.61 -17.53 9.14
C THR A 344 -0.47 -18.88 8.41
N LYS A 345 -0.85 -20.01 9.02
CA LYS A 345 -0.68 -21.34 8.42
C LYS A 345 -1.81 -21.68 7.44
N ILE A 346 -1.44 -21.97 6.18
CA ILE A 346 -2.39 -22.42 5.13
C ILE A 346 -3.13 -23.70 5.53
N SER A 347 -2.49 -24.62 6.24
CA SER A 347 -3.09 -25.86 6.73
C SER A 347 -4.34 -25.60 7.59
N ASP A 348 -4.28 -24.56 8.40
CA ASP A 348 -5.32 -24.21 9.35
C ASP A 348 -6.45 -23.40 8.68
N ALA A 349 -6.09 -22.57 7.68
CA ALA A 349 -7.03 -21.68 6.99
C ALA A 349 -8.04 -22.42 6.09
N LYS A 350 -7.71 -23.61 5.57
CA LYS A 350 -8.60 -24.42 4.71
C LYS A 350 -9.80 -25.00 5.46
N LYS A 351 -9.77 -25.06 6.79
CA LYS A 351 -10.82 -25.69 7.63
C LYS A 351 -11.53 -24.69 8.55
N ASP A 352 -11.09 -23.46 8.64
CA ASP A 352 -11.56 -22.51 9.65
C ASP A 352 -12.57 -21.50 9.11
N ASP A 353 -13.85 -21.87 9.15
CA ASP A 353 -14.99 -20.96 8.96
C ASP A 353 -14.96 -19.76 9.92
N ARG A 354 -14.16 -19.83 11.01
CA ARG A 354 -13.99 -18.75 11.97
C ARG A 354 -13.11 -17.61 11.47
N SER A 355 -12.38 -17.78 10.37
CA SER A 355 -11.53 -16.75 9.79
C SER A 355 -12.29 -15.63 9.10
N HIS A 356 -13.54 -15.86 8.69
CA HIS A 356 -14.35 -14.86 8.00
C HIS A 356 -14.66 -13.66 8.89
N VAL A 357 -14.47 -12.45 8.35
CA VAL A 357 -14.78 -11.17 8.99
C VAL A 357 -15.78 -10.41 8.12
N GLY A 358 -16.92 -10.05 8.71
CA GLY A 358 -17.95 -9.28 8.03
C GLY A 358 -17.48 -7.85 7.75
N LEU A 359 -17.73 -7.35 6.54
CA LEU A 359 -17.46 -5.97 6.16
C LEU A 359 -18.66 -5.06 6.44
N PRO A 360 -18.45 -3.74 6.61
CA PRO A 360 -19.54 -2.78 6.75
C PRO A 360 -20.40 -2.78 5.48
N ILE A 361 -21.73 -2.84 5.64
CA ILE A 361 -22.68 -2.91 4.53
C ILE A 361 -22.58 -1.66 3.66
N GLY A 362 -22.41 -1.85 2.36
CA GLY A 362 -22.41 -0.78 1.37
C GLY A 362 -21.06 -0.07 1.19
N LEU A 363 -20.02 -0.54 1.84
CA LEU A 363 -18.66 -0.09 1.59
C LEU A 363 -17.91 -1.09 0.71
N GLN A 364 -17.12 -0.57 -0.22
CA GLN A 364 -16.16 -1.33 -1.01
C GLN A 364 -14.77 -0.93 -0.58
N LEU A 365 -14.09 -1.80 0.17
CA LEU A 365 -12.74 -1.53 0.65
C LEU A 365 -11.74 -1.48 -0.51
N ASP A 366 -10.73 -0.62 -0.35
CA ASP A 366 -9.66 -0.48 -1.33
C ASP A 366 -8.51 -1.49 -1.06
N ASN A 367 -7.48 -1.42 -1.89
CA ASN A 367 -6.47 -2.46 -2.06
C ASN A 367 -5.44 -2.56 -0.93
N HIS A 368 -5.37 -1.59 -0.02
CA HIS A 368 -4.43 -1.59 1.08
C HIS A 368 -5.14 -1.39 2.41
N TRP A 369 -4.75 -2.19 3.38
CA TRP A 369 -5.20 -2.09 4.76
C TRP A 369 -3.99 -1.93 5.68
N LEU A 370 -4.10 -1.08 6.67
CA LEU A 370 -3.08 -0.87 7.67
C LEU A 370 -3.63 -1.29 9.03
N VAL A 371 -3.09 -2.35 9.60
CA VAL A 371 -3.44 -2.73 10.98
C VAL A 371 -2.80 -1.72 11.93
N LEU A 372 -3.62 -1.09 12.76
CA LEU A 372 -3.15 -0.07 13.69
C LEU A 372 -2.46 -0.71 14.90
N ARG A 373 -1.32 -0.15 15.26
CA ARG A 373 -0.59 -0.50 16.48
C ARG A 373 -1.00 0.45 17.59
N ASP A 374 -1.03 -0.06 18.83
CA ASP A 374 -1.19 0.79 20.00
C ASP A 374 0.05 1.70 20.13
N VAL A 375 -0.20 2.97 20.33
CA VAL A 375 0.88 3.93 20.59
C VAL A 375 1.17 3.85 22.08
N VAL A 376 2.34 3.35 22.43
CA VAL A 376 2.83 3.48 23.82
C VAL A 376 3.08 4.97 24.03
N ALA A 377 2.30 5.59 24.90
CA ALA A 377 2.55 6.96 25.33
C ALA A 377 4.00 7.01 25.84
N LYS A 378 4.86 7.81 25.21
CA LYS A 378 6.15 8.15 25.82
C LYS A 378 5.77 8.92 27.07
N GLU A 379 5.98 8.30 28.23
CA GLU A 379 6.00 9.04 29.50
C GLU A 379 7.09 10.10 29.34
N GLY A 380 6.66 11.38 29.38
CA GLY A 380 7.50 12.57 29.23
C GLY A 380 8.31 12.86 30.49
#